data_7972e1e8e24faf0cc851adad63d5c750
#
_entry.id   7972e1e8e24faf0cc851adad63d5c750
#
_cell.length_a   1.000
_cell.length_b   1.000
_cell.length_c   1.000
_cell.angle_alpha   90.00
_cell.angle_beta   90.00
_cell.angle_gamma   90.00
#
_symmetry.space_group_name_H-M   'P 1'
#
loop_
_entity.id
_entity.type
_entity.pdbx_description
1 polymer ?
#
loop_
_entity_poly.entity_id
_entity_poly.type
_entity_poly.pdbx_seq_one_letter_code
_entity_poly.pdbx_strand_id
1 'polypeptide(L)'
;GCIVAFVINVIMGAIVIGIFAIMVITSGVIGLKVMPMFSLFEKAIDLSSETMRENALGVRVIKSFNLEERKLDEYAFINKGFRRISYRSQRWILPLISIIQFGLNAGIVGIMTVGGIIIRDMATSGSVDPETAKAFSSQIYGLVQILVMVLTSSVGAVVVVVNVVRTIPSFRRCNEILDINSTIVDAENPKDIKEKYEIEFKNVNFKYSAAAEKYVLKDINFKVKEGETLGIIGTTGSGKTSLINLIPRLYDVNEGTVKIGGINIKELKIDDLRQQIRVALQELILFTGDIQYNLKYGKPNATIEEMKDACEQSCAWEFVDTLPKRLEAPVEQRGRNFSGGQKQRLCLARAIIGKPKILILDDVTCALDMITEKKVQQNLKQSMPKTTKIIVSQRVSSIVNADKIIVLDKGSINGIGTHNELVKNNTIYREIVESQMNTKGMED
;
A
#
# COMPACT_ATOMS: atom_id res chain seq x y z
N GLY A 1 12.24 -0.38 -46.57
CA GLY A 1 11.61 -1.45 -47.36
C GLY A 1 10.85 -0.90 -48.54
N CYS A 2 9.77 -0.13 -48.34
CA CYS A 2 8.89 0.37 -49.41
C CYS A 2 9.66 1.25 -50.43
N ILE A 3 10.54 2.14 -49.99
CA ILE A 3 11.36 2.98 -50.88
C ILE A 3 12.28 2.13 -51.75
N VAL A 4 12.93 1.13 -51.19
CA VAL A 4 13.83 0.22 -51.91
C VAL A 4 13.06 -0.58 -52.97
N ALA A 5 11.87 -1.09 -52.61
CA ALA A 5 11.01 -1.80 -53.54
C ALA A 5 10.62 -0.94 -54.77
N PHE A 6 10.34 0.33 -54.54
CA PHE A 6 9.99 1.29 -55.62
C PHE A 6 11.18 1.62 -56.53
N VAL A 7 12.39 1.69 -55.99
CA VAL A 7 13.62 1.94 -56.76
C VAL A 7 13.98 0.74 -57.63
N ILE A 8 13.72 -0.49 -57.20
CA ILE A 8 14.00 -1.69 -57.97
C ILE A 8 13.06 -1.81 -59.19
N ASN A 9 11.75 -1.70 -58.95
CA ASN A 9 10.76 -1.71 -60.03
C ASN A 9 9.49 -0.95 -59.62
N VAL A 10 9.09 0.03 -60.39
CA VAL A 10 7.99 0.95 -60.09
C VAL A 10 6.66 0.20 -59.96
N ILE A 11 6.35 -0.75 -60.85
CA ILE A 11 5.06 -1.49 -60.83
C ILE A 11 4.99 -2.43 -59.61
N MET A 12 6.05 -3.19 -59.38
CA MET A 12 6.10 -4.11 -58.26
C MET A 12 6.19 -3.38 -56.90
N GLY A 13 6.93 -2.27 -56.84
CA GLY A 13 7.00 -1.37 -55.71
C GLY A 13 5.63 -0.76 -55.36
N ALA A 14 4.84 -0.40 -56.37
CA ALA A 14 3.48 0.08 -56.15
C ALA A 14 2.55 -0.98 -55.52
N ILE A 15 2.72 -2.28 -55.87
CA ILE A 15 2.00 -3.39 -55.24
C ILE A 15 2.36 -3.46 -53.76
N VAL A 16 3.65 -3.41 -53.41
CA VAL A 16 4.12 -3.47 -52.02
C VAL A 16 3.57 -2.31 -51.21
N ILE A 17 3.64 -1.09 -51.72
CA ILE A 17 3.12 0.12 -51.08
C ILE A 17 1.58 0.05 -50.93
N GLY A 18 0.87 -0.41 -51.96
CA GLY A 18 -0.58 -0.54 -51.93
C GLY A 18 -1.05 -1.52 -50.81
N ILE A 19 -0.41 -2.68 -50.70
CA ILE A 19 -0.71 -3.66 -49.67
C ILE A 19 -0.37 -3.11 -48.29
N PHE A 20 0.78 -2.44 -48.16
CA PHE A 20 1.15 -1.83 -46.87
C PHE A 20 0.17 -0.73 -46.46
N ALA A 21 -0.26 0.11 -47.37
CA ALA A 21 -1.26 1.14 -47.12
C ALA A 21 -2.60 0.55 -46.66
N ILE A 22 -3.10 -0.49 -47.33
CA ILE A 22 -4.31 -1.20 -46.93
C ILE A 22 -4.15 -1.80 -45.50
N MET A 23 -3.00 -2.37 -45.20
CA MET A 23 -2.72 -2.89 -43.85
C MET A 23 -2.71 -1.79 -42.80
N VAL A 24 -2.07 -0.67 -43.01
CA VAL A 24 -2.01 0.46 -42.08
C VAL A 24 -3.42 1.01 -41.82
N ILE A 25 -4.22 1.19 -42.89
CA ILE A 25 -5.59 1.65 -42.75
C ILE A 25 -6.46 0.67 -41.98
N THR A 26 -6.42 -0.62 -42.31
CA THR A 26 -7.20 -1.64 -41.62
C THR A 26 -6.79 -1.80 -40.15
N SER A 27 -5.49 -1.79 -39.87
CA SER A 27 -4.95 -1.83 -38.49
C SER A 27 -5.37 -0.59 -37.69
N GLY A 28 -5.35 0.60 -38.31
CA GLY A 28 -5.80 1.85 -37.69
C GLY A 28 -7.29 1.80 -37.32
N VAL A 29 -8.14 1.38 -38.24
CA VAL A 29 -9.60 1.26 -38.01
C VAL A 29 -9.92 0.26 -36.91
N ILE A 30 -9.24 -0.90 -36.92
CA ILE A 30 -9.42 -1.90 -35.86
C ILE A 30 -8.91 -1.37 -34.52
N GLY A 31 -7.74 -0.72 -34.51
CA GLY A 31 -7.16 -0.10 -33.31
C GLY A 31 -8.11 0.89 -32.64
N LEU A 32 -8.68 1.83 -33.42
CA LEU A 32 -9.64 2.81 -32.91
C LEU A 32 -10.90 2.17 -32.29
N LYS A 33 -11.35 1.02 -32.80
CA LYS A 33 -12.50 0.27 -32.26
C LYS A 33 -12.15 -0.56 -31.03
N VAL A 34 -10.95 -1.09 -30.96
CA VAL A 34 -10.51 -2.01 -29.88
C VAL A 34 -9.99 -1.25 -28.66
N MET A 35 -9.36 -0.08 -28.86
CA MET A 35 -8.81 0.75 -27.78
C MET A 35 -9.80 1.01 -26.63
N PRO A 36 -11.04 1.47 -26.85
CA PRO A 36 -11.99 1.68 -25.76
C PRO A 36 -12.46 0.37 -25.08
N MET A 37 -12.34 -0.76 -25.80
CA MET A 37 -12.69 -2.07 -25.21
C MET A 37 -11.62 -2.57 -24.24
N PHE A 38 -10.36 -2.17 -24.38
CA PHE A 38 -9.31 -2.55 -23.44
C PHE A 38 -9.58 -2.00 -22.04
N SER A 39 -10.01 -0.77 -21.91
CA SER A 39 -10.33 -0.19 -20.60
C SER A 39 -11.52 -0.90 -19.91
N LEU A 40 -12.51 -1.33 -20.69
CA LEU A 40 -13.62 -2.14 -20.17
C LEU A 40 -13.17 -3.54 -19.76
N PHE A 41 -12.25 -4.12 -20.52
CA PHE A 41 -11.69 -5.43 -20.25
C PHE A 41 -10.85 -5.41 -18.94
N GLU A 42 -10.00 -4.39 -18.73
CA GLU A 42 -9.26 -4.21 -17.49
C GLU A 42 -10.18 -4.05 -16.29
N LYS A 43 -11.20 -3.20 -16.38
CA LYS A 43 -12.19 -3.05 -15.30
C LYS A 43 -12.91 -4.37 -14.97
N ALA A 44 -13.18 -5.19 -15.98
CA ALA A 44 -13.81 -6.49 -15.76
C ALA A 44 -12.86 -7.51 -15.12
N ILE A 45 -11.55 -7.46 -15.42
CA ILE A 45 -10.52 -8.24 -14.74
C ILE A 45 -10.40 -7.79 -13.28
N ASP A 46 -10.32 -6.48 -13.03
CA ASP A 46 -10.20 -5.93 -11.68
C ASP A 46 -11.37 -6.36 -10.81
N LEU A 47 -12.60 -6.22 -11.30
CA LEU A 47 -13.80 -6.66 -10.60
C LEU A 47 -13.80 -8.17 -10.31
N SER A 48 -13.40 -8.99 -11.28
CA SER A 48 -13.28 -10.44 -11.09
C SER A 48 -12.24 -10.80 -10.04
N SER A 49 -11.07 -10.13 -10.08
CA SER A 49 -9.96 -10.34 -9.15
C SER A 49 -10.31 -9.88 -7.73
N GLU A 50 -11.01 -8.74 -7.59
CA GLU A 50 -11.49 -8.22 -6.32
C GLU A 50 -12.49 -9.19 -5.67
N THR A 51 -13.46 -9.68 -6.43
CA THR A 51 -14.45 -10.66 -5.95
C THR A 51 -13.79 -11.98 -5.54
N MET A 52 -12.83 -12.48 -6.32
CA MET A 52 -12.07 -13.67 -5.94
C MET A 52 -11.28 -13.46 -4.65
N ARG A 53 -10.64 -12.31 -4.50
CA ARG A 53 -9.88 -11.96 -3.30
C ARG A 53 -10.80 -11.86 -2.07
N GLU A 54 -11.95 -11.20 -2.22
CA GLU A 54 -12.96 -11.11 -1.15
C GLU A 54 -13.44 -12.51 -0.72
N ASN A 55 -13.80 -13.37 -1.69
CA ASN A 55 -14.24 -14.73 -1.41
C ASN A 55 -13.13 -15.57 -0.74
N ALA A 56 -11.88 -15.42 -1.15
CA ALA A 56 -10.75 -16.11 -0.54
C ALA A 56 -10.49 -15.65 0.91
N LEU A 57 -10.57 -14.35 1.18
CA LEU A 57 -10.40 -13.80 2.53
C LEU A 57 -11.60 -14.14 3.41
N GLY A 58 -12.81 -14.15 2.86
CA GLY A 58 -14.06 -14.43 3.54
C GLY A 58 -14.47 -15.91 3.59
N VAL A 59 -13.60 -16.85 3.18
CA VAL A 59 -13.96 -18.27 3.04
C VAL A 59 -14.57 -18.89 4.31
N ARG A 60 -14.10 -18.49 5.48
CA ARG A 60 -14.64 -18.95 6.77
C ARG A 60 -16.08 -18.49 6.98
N VAL A 61 -16.39 -17.24 6.61
CA VAL A 61 -17.75 -16.68 6.68
C VAL A 61 -18.65 -17.37 5.69
N ILE A 62 -18.20 -17.55 4.44
CA ILE A 62 -18.95 -18.25 3.39
C ILE A 62 -19.33 -19.66 3.87
N LYS A 63 -18.38 -20.40 4.46
CA LYS A 63 -18.60 -21.74 5.00
C LYS A 63 -19.50 -21.76 6.23
N SER A 64 -19.32 -20.83 7.18
CA SER A 64 -20.13 -20.81 8.40
C SER A 64 -21.59 -20.43 8.17
N PHE A 65 -21.88 -19.68 7.10
CA PHE A 65 -23.23 -19.28 6.74
C PHE A 65 -23.83 -20.08 5.55
N ASN A 66 -23.10 -21.10 5.03
CA ASN A 66 -23.51 -21.96 3.93
C ASN A 66 -23.89 -21.13 2.66
N LEU A 67 -23.03 -20.17 2.29
CA LEU A 67 -23.26 -19.21 1.21
C LEU A 67 -22.58 -19.61 -0.10
N GLU A 68 -22.08 -20.83 -0.27
CA GLU A 68 -21.28 -21.25 -1.41
C GLU A 68 -22.03 -21.08 -2.73
N GLU A 69 -23.26 -21.57 -2.82
CA GLU A 69 -24.08 -21.48 -4.05
C GLU A 69 -24.32 -20.01 -4.42
N ARG A 70 -24.70 -19.20 -3.43
CA ARG A 70 -24.93 -17.76 -3.67
C ARG A 70 -23.68 -17.05 -4.19
N LYS A 71 -22.50 -17.37 -3.62
CA LYS A 71 -21.22 -16.78 -4.05
C LYS A 71 -20.77 -17.29 -5.42
N LEU A 72 -21.09 -18.54 -5.76
CA LEU A 72 -20.88 -19.08 -7.10
C LEU A 72 -21.75 -18.38 -8.14
N ASP A 73 -23.02 -18.15 -7.85
CA ASP A 73 -23.94 -17.43 -8.74
C ASP A 73 -23.52 -15.98 -8.96
N GLU A 74 -23.12 -15.28 -7.88
CA GLU A 74 -22.59 -13.92 -7.95
C GLU A 74 -21.35 -13.86 -8.84
N TYR A 75 -20.41 -14.77 -8.64
CA TYR A 75 -19.20 -14.85 -9.46
C TYR A 75 -19.52 -15.25 -10.92
N ALA A 76 -20.46 -16.18 -11.14
CA ALA A 76 -20.90 -16.56 -12.48
C ALA A 76 -21.51 -15.37 -13.26
N PHE A 77 -22.24 -14.49 -12.59
CA PHE A 77 -22.76 -13.26 -13.18
C PHE A 77 -21.64 -12.32 -13.64
N ILE A 78 -20.66 -12.08 -12.78
CA ILE A 78 -19.46 -11.25 -13.07
C ILE A 78 -18.68 -11.86 -14.24
N ASN A 79 -18.43 -13.17 -14.20
CA ASN A 79 -17.70 -13.89 -15.24
C ASN A 79 -18.44 -13.86 -16.59
N LYS A 80 -19.79 -13.90 -16.58
CA LYS A 80 -20.59 -13.74 -17.80
C LYS A 80 -20.39 -12.36 -18.45
N GLY A 81 -20.29 -11.31 -17.63
CA GLY A 81 -19.93 -9.95 -18.07
C GLY A 81 -18.54 -9.90 -18.70
N PHE A 82 -17.53 -10.42 -17.99
CA PHE A 82 -16.16 -10.53 -18.47
C PHE A 82 -16.05 -11.30 -19.79
N ARG A 83 -16.69 -12.46 -19.87
CA ARG A 83 -16.73 -13.27 -21.09
C ARG A 83 -17.33 -12.51 -22.28
N ARG A 84 -18.42 -11.75 -22.08
CA ARG A 84 -19.04 -10.95 -23.13
C ARG A 84 -18.09 -9.88 -23.68
N ILE A 85 -17.38 -9.18 -22.81
CA ILE A 85 -16.40 -8.16 -23.20
C ILE A 85 -15.22 -8.81 -23.92
N SER A 86 -14.69 -9.93 -23.40
CA SER A 86 -13.62 -10.71 -24.05
C SER A 86 -13.98 -11.13 -25.48
N TYR A 87 -15.13 -11.75 -25.66
CA TYR A 87 -15.58 -12.17 -26.99
C TYR A 87 -15.74 -10.99 -27.95
N ARG A 88 -16.28 -9.87 -27.46
CA ARG A 88 -16.46 -8.67 -28.28
C ARG A 88 -15.12 -8.07 -28.70
N SER A 89 -14.14 -8.06 -27.83
CA SER A 89 -12.78 -7.60 -28.13
C SER A 89 -12.07 -8.53 -29.11
N GLN A 90 -12.08 -9.85 -28.85
CA GLN A 90 -11.43 -10.83 -29.71
C GLN A 90 -12.01 -10.90 -31.11
N ARG A 91 -13.32 -10.68 -31.29
CA ARG A 91 -13.98 -10.63 -32.60
C ARG A 91 -13.37 -9.57 -33.53
N TRP A 92 -12.79 -8.51 -33.00
CA TRP A 92 -12.12 -7.50 -33.81
C TRP A 92 -10.62 -7.77 -33.97
N ILE A 93 -9.98 -8.42 -33.01
CA ILE A 93 -8.53 -8.69 -33.05
C ILE A 93 -8.18 -9.88 -33.94
N LEU A 94 -8.94 -10.98 -33.86
CA LEU A 94 -8.64 -12.20 -34.61
C LEU A 94 -8.60 -12.01 -36.13
N PRO A 95 -9.55 -11.27 -36.79
CA PRO A 95 -9.48 -11.03 -38.21
C PRO A 95 -8.24 -10.26 -38.67
N LEU A 96 -7.62 -9.47 -37.79
CA LEU A 96 -6.43 -8.67 -38.14
C LEU A 96 -5.29 -9.57 -38.62
N ILE A 97 -5.02 -10.67 -37.90
CA ILE A 97 -3.96 -11.61 -38.27
C ILE A 97 -4.27 -12.25 -39.62
N SER A 98 -5.53 -12.64 -39.85
CA SER A 98 -5.96 -13.25 -41.11
C SER A 98 -5.87 -12.27 -42.30
N ILE A 99 -6.23 -11.01 -42.09
CA ILE A 99 -6.13 -9.95 -43.11
C ILE A 99 -4.67 -9.69 -43.49
N ILE A 100 -3.77 -9.63 -42.49
CA ILE A 100 -2.34 -9.47 -42.72
C ILE A 100 -1.77 -10.66 -43.53
N GLN A 101 -2.11 -11.89 -43.13
CA GLN A 101 -1.63 -13.07 -43.81
C GLN A 101 -2.19 -13.18 -45.24
N PHE A 102 -3.45 -12.80 -45.45
CA PHE A 102 -4.05 -12.73 -46.78
C PHE A 102 -3.34 -11.66 -47.66
N GLY A 103 -3.08 -10.47 -47.11
CA GLY A 103 -2.35 -9.41 -47.78
C GLY A 103 -0.93 -9.82 -48.20
N LEU A 104 -0.22 -10.55 -47.32
CA LEU A 104 1.09 -11.08 -47.63
C LEU A 104 1.04 -12.08 -48.77
N ASN A 105 0.17 -13.06 -48.73
CA ASN A 105 0.05 -14.07 -49.78
C ASN A 105 -0.39 -13.42 -51.11
N ALA A 106 -1.39 -12.54 -51.12
CA ALA A 106 -1.84 -11.83 -52.28
C ALA A 106 -0.69 -10.97 -52.90
N GLY A 107 0.14 -10.35 -52.08
CA GLY A 107 1.31 -9.58 -52.52
C GLY A 107 2.37 -10.48 -53.18
N ILE A 108 2.68 -11.62 -52.57
CA ILE A 108 3.62 -12.59 -53.18
C ILE A 108 3.12 -13.05 -54.57
N VAL A 109 1.84 -13.47 -54.62
CA VAL A 109 1.24 -13.89 -55.91
C VAL A 109 1.25 -12.75 -56.93
N GLY A 110 0.90 -11.54 -56.51
CA GLY A 110 0.94 -10.34 -57.36
C GLY A 110 2.33 -10.05 -57.95
N ILE A 111 3.34 -10.04 -57.11
CA ILE A 111 4.73 -9.79 -57.54
C ILE A 111 5.21 -10.92 -58.45
N MET A 112 4.94 -12.17 -58.11
CA MET A 112 5.33 -13.30 -58.97
C MET A 112 4.62 -13.32 -60.30
N THR A 113 3.33 -13.00 -60.35
CA THR A 113 2.54 -12.96 -61.61
C THR A 113 3.02 -11.84 -62.52
N VAL A 114 3.15 -10.61 -61.97
CA VAL A 114 3.66 -9.47 -62.77
C VAL A 114 5.08 -9.70 -63.22
N GLY A 115 5.95 -10.24 -62.34
CA GLY A 115 7.35 -10.58 -62.64
C GLY A 115 7.43 -11.66 -63.75
N GLY A 116 6.59 -12.70 -63.67
CA GLY A 116 6.53 -13.74 -64.70
C GLY A 116 6.06 -13.24 -66.08
N ILE A 117 5.05 -12.31 -66.10
CA ILE A 117 4.61 -11.68 -67.36
C ILE A 117 5.74 -10.88 -67.98
N ILE A 118 6.47 -10.06 -67.19
CA ILE A 118 7.58 -9.26 -67.66
C ILE A 118 8.71 -10.15 -68.21
N ILE A 119 9.09 -11.22 -67.52
CA ILE A 119 10.08 -12.19 -67.96
C ILE A 119 9.63 -12.88 -69.30
N ARG A 120 8.38 -13.27 -69.41
CA ARG A 120 7.84 -13.86 -70.62
C ARG A 120 7.91 -12.89 -71.78
N ASP A 121 7.48 -11.65 -71.59
CA ASP A 121 7.48 -10.60 -72.64
C ASP A 121 8.92 -10.25 -73.10
N MET A 122 9.89 -10.25 -72.16
CA MET A 122 11.31 -10.15 -72.46
C MET A 122 11.81 -11.32 -73.28
N ALA A 123 11.43 -12.54 -72.97
CA ALA A 123 11.84 -13.76 -73.70
C ALA A 123 11.25 -13.84 -75.10
N THR A 124 10.00 -13.38 -75.30
CA THR A 124 9.32 -13.39 -76.62
C THR A 124 9.80 -12.30 -77.55
N SER A 125 10.32 -11.17 -77.04
CA SER A 125 10.88 -10.10 -77.84
C SER A 125 12.23 -10.37 -78.46
N GLY A 126 12.86 -11.48 -78.13
CA GLY A 126 14.14 -12.00 -78.70
C GLY A 126 15.36 -11.10 -78.46
N SER A 127 15.27 -10.09 -77.65
CA SER A 127 16.30 -9.07 -77.43
C SER A 127 16.99 -9.10 -76.06
N VAL A 128 16.84 -10.22 -75.29
CA VAL A 128 17.36 -10.28 -73.93
C VAL A 128 18.37 -11.39 -73.76
N ASP A 129 19.54 -11.02 -73.29
CA ASP A 129 20.59 -11.90 -72.88
C ASP A 129 20.18 -12.73 -71.65
N PRO A 130 20.51 -14.05 -71.60
CA PRO A 130 20.20 -14.91 -70.44
C PRO A 130 20.64 -14.34 -69.10
N GLU A 131 21.69 -13.54 -69.05
CA GLU A 131 22.17 -12.87 -67.84
C GLU A 131 21.20 -11.82 -67.30
N THR A 132 20.58 -11.02 -68.19
CA THR A 132 19.58 -10.00 -67.79
C THR A 132 18.31 -10.60 -67.28
N ALA A 133 17.84 -11.74 -67.83
CA ALA A 133 16.71 -12.49 -67.32
C ALA A 133 16.96 -13.07 -65.90
N LYS A 134 18.19 -13.55 -65.68
CA LYS A 134 18.62 -14.07 -64.39
C LYS A 134 18.70 -12.92 -63.32
N ALA A 135 19.26 -11.79 -63.69
CA ALA A 135 19.34 -10.61 -62.84
C ALA A 135 17.93 -10.15 -62.41
N PHE A 136 16.96 -10.09 -63.36
CA PHE A 136 15.58 -9.72 -63.10
C PHE A 136 14.84 -10.73 -62.17
N SER A 137 15.09 -12.04 -62.36
CA SER A 137 14.57 -13.08 -61.45
C SER A 137 15.08 -12.90 -60.03
N SER A 138 16.34 -12.51 -59.87
CA SER A 138 16.95 -12.20 -58.57
C SER A 138 16.28 -10.95 -57.93
N GLN A 139 15.94 -9.94 -58.73
CA GLN A 139 15.21 -8.75 -58.25
C GLN A 139 13.79 -9.10 -57.74
N ILE A 140 13.05 -9.99 -58.47
CA ILE A 140 11.73 -10.47 -58.03
C ILE A 140 11.84 -11.16 -56.69
N TYR A 141 12.82 -12.05 -56.53
CA TYR A 141 13.08 -12.73 -55.25
C TYR A 141 13.36 -11.73 -54.11
N GLY A 142 14.21 -10.74 -54.38
CA GLY A 142 14.52 -9.66 -53.44
C GLY A 142 13.27 -8.86 -53.05
N LEU A 143 12.38 -8.54 -54.01
CA LEU A 143 11.12 -7.84 -53.74
C LEU A 143 10.17 -8.67 -52.87
N VAL A 144 10.07 -9.98 -53.09
CA VAL A 144 9.29 -10.87 -52.24
C VAL A 144 9.85 -10.87 -50.82
N GLN A 145 11.17 -10.95 -50.64
CA GLN A 145 11.80 -10.87 -49.32
C GLN A 145 11.52 -9.53 -48.63
N ILE A 146 11.60 -8.42 -49.38
CA ILE A 146 11.25 -7.08 -48.84
C ILE A 146 9.79 -7.03 -48.40
N LEU A 147 8.86 -7.56 -49.21
CA LEU A 147 7.44 -7.62 -48.85
C LEU A 147 7.23 -8.37 -47.56
N VAL A 148 7.81 -9.58 -47.43
CA VAL A 148 7.74 -10.40 -46.20
C VAL A 148 8.29 -9.61 -45.01
N MET A 149 9.47 -8.99 -45.16
CA MET A 149 10.10 -8.20 -44.11
C MET A 149 9.24 -7.01 -43.64
N VAL A 150 8.68 -6.26 -44.60
CA VAL A 150 7.84 -5.10 -44.30
C VAL A 150 6.56 -5.49 -43.57
N LEU A 151 5.91 -6.58 -44.03
CA LEU A 151 4.66 -7.01 -43.45
C LEU A 151 4.85 -7.66 -42.06
N THR A 152 5.87 -8.48 -41.87
CA THR A 152 6.19 -9.06 -40.55
C THR A 152 6.61 -8.01 -39.55
N SER A 153 7.42 -7.04 -39.95
CA SER A 153 7.79 -5.90 -39.08
C SER A 153 6.58 -5.05 -38.70
N SER A 154 5.60 -4.91 -39.60
CA SER A 154 4.38 -4.16 -39.33
C SER A 154 3.51 -4.84 -38.28
N VAL A 155 3.43 -6.19 -38.27
CA VAL A 155 2.77 -6.94 -37.19
C VAL A 155 3.44 -6.67 -35.85
N GLY A 156 4.77 -6.72 -35.79
CA GLY A 156 5.54 -6.39 -34.60
C GLY A 156 5.25 -4.96 -34.08
N ALA A 157 5.21 -3.99 -34.99
CA ALA A 157 4.89 -2.60 -34.63
C ALA A 157 3.48 -2.45 -34.02
N VAL A 158 2.48 -3.12 -34.58
CA VAL A 158 1.10 -3.13 -34.01
C VAL A 158 1.08 -3.73 -32.61
N VAL A 159 1.77 -4.84 -32.39
CA VAL A 159 1.87 -5.48 -31.06
C VAL A 159 2.53 -4.53 -30.05
N VAL A 160 3.61 -3.85 -30.44
CA VAL A 160 4.28 -2.86 -29.57
C VAL A 160 3.33 -1.73 -29.21
N VAL A 161 2.65 -1.15 -30.19
CA VAL A 161 1.68 -0.05 -29.95
C VAL A 161 0.58 -0.49 -28.99
N VAL A 162 0.01 -1.66 -29.19
CA VAL A 162 -1.03 -2.22 -28.30
C VAL A 162 -0.48 -2.38 -26.86
N ASN A 163 0.72 -2.92 -26.70
CA ASN A 163 1.33 -3.08 -25.39
C ASN A 163 1.63 -1.74 -24.72
N VAL A 164 2.14 -0.76 -25.43
CA VAL A 164 2.39 0.61 -24.92
C VAL A 164 1.08 1.21 -24.41
N VAL A 165 0.03 1.18 -25.24
CA VAL A 165 -1.29 1.73 -24.85
C VAL A 165 -1.84 1.02 -23.61
N ARG A 166 -1.67 -0.30 -23.51
CA ARG A 166 -2.08 -1.09 -22.34
C ARG A 166 -1.30 -0.72 -21.07
N THR A 167 -0.06 -0.27 -21.21
CA THR A 167 0.81 0.07 -20.08
C THR A 167 0.54 1.48 -19.53
N ILE A 168 0.00 2.42 -20.36
CA ILE A 168 -0.24 3.81 -19.97
C ILE A 168 -1.04 3.95 -18.67
N PRO A 169 -2.17 3.24 -18.40
CA PRO A 169 -2.90 3.36 -17.14
C PRO A 169 -2.07 2.95 -15.92
N SER A 170 -1.28 1.88 -16.06
CA SER A 170 -0.39 1.43 -14.99
C SER A 170 0.71 2.46 -14.70
N PHE A 171 1.30 3.05 -15.72
CA PHE A 171 2.29 4.12 -15.59
C PHE A 171 1.70 5.37 -14.93
N ARG A 172 0.46 5.74 -15.29
CA ARG A 172 -0.24 6.86 -14.65
C ARG A 172 -0.47 6.61 -13.16
N ARG A 173 -0.93 5.42 -12.77
CA ARG A 173 -1.08 5.05 -11.36
C ARG A 173 0.23 5.08 -10.58
N CYS A 174 1.33 4.64 -11.20
CA CYS A 174 2.65 4.76 -10.58
C CYS A 174 3.05 6.22 -10.38
N ASN A 175 2.86 7.07 -11.40
CA ASN A 175 3.17 8.49 -11.28
C ASN A 175 2.29 9.20 -10.25
N GLU A 176 1.00 8.88 -10.18
CA GLU A 176 0.10 9.42 -9.14
C GLU A 176 0.64 9.16 -7.73
N ILE A 177 1.25 7.98 -7.49
CA ILE A 177 1.86 7.66 -6.20
C ILE A 177 3.19 8.40 -6.01
N LEU A 178 4.02 8.46 -7.06
CA LEU A 178 5.33 9.14 -7.00
C LEU A 178 5.20 10.66 -6.83
N ASP A 179 4.13 11.24 -7.37
CA ASP A 179 3.84 12.67 -7.27
C ASP A 179 3.25 13.07 -5.90
N ILE A 180 2.89 12.09 -5.03
CA ILE A 180 2.41 12.37 -3.69
C ILE A 180 3.56 12.87 -2.84
N ASN A 181 3.55 14.16 -2.55
CA ASN A 181 4.47 14.76 -1.60
C ASN A 181 3.90 14.72 -0.19
N SER A 182 4.74 14.39 0.79
CA SER A 182 4.35 14.47 2.20
C SER A 182 4.01 15.93 2.55
N THR A 183 2.85 16.12 3.19
CA THR A 183 2.48 17.43 3.75
C THR A 183 3.25 17.76 5.01
N ILE A 184 3.84 16.74 5.64
CA ILE A 184 4.66 16.87 6.85
C ILE A 184 6.12 16.86 6.40
N VAL A 185 6.75 18.03 6.47
CA VAL A 185 8.15 18.27 6.09
C VAL A 185 8.92 18.89 7.24
N ASP A 186 10.22 18.74 7.21
CA ASP A 186 11.09 19.42 8.17
C ASP A 186 11.02 20.94 8.03
N ALA A 187 11.24 21.65 9.11
CA ALA A 187 11.42 23.09 9.07
C ALA A 187 12.70 23.44 8.29
N GLU A 188 12.72 24.60 7.62
CA GLU A 188 13.92 25.07 6.91
C GLU A 188 15.14 25.20 7.83
N ASN A 189 14.93 25.62 9.07
CA ASN A 189 15.94 25.72 10.11
C ASN A 189 15.46 24.98 11.36
N PRO A 190 15.60 23.65 11.43
CA PRO A 190 15.10 22.87 12.53
C PRO A 190 15.87 23.19 13.83
N LYS A 191 15.11 23.24 14.93
CA LYS A 191 15.63 23.45 16.27
C LYS A 191 15.92 22.11 16.95
N ASP A 192 16.95 22.05 17.77
CA ASP A 192 17.25 20.89 18.60
C ASP A 192 16.40 20.91 19.88
N ILE A 193 15.95 19.72 20.30
CA ILE A 193 15.25 19.56 21.58
C ILE A 193 16.30 19.75 22.71
N LYS A 194 16.09 20.77 23.53
CA LYS A 194 16.89 20.97 24.75
C LYS A 194 16.47 19.91 25.78
N GLU A 195 17.33 19.62 26.75
CA GLU A 195 17.29 18.52 27.74
C GLU A 195 15.95 18.18 28.42
N LYS A 196 14.90 18.98 28.24
CA LYS A 196 13.58 18.76 28.85
C LYS A 196 12.58 18.21 27.84
N TYR A 197 11.88 17.12 28.19
CA TYR A 197 10.91 16.44 27.34
C TYR A 197 9.47 16.58 27.86
N GLU A 198 9.12 17.77 28.39
CA GLU A 198 7.74 18.08 28.75
C GLU A 198 6.87 18.23 27.49
N ILE A 199 5.63 17.80 27.56
CA ILE A 199 4.65 17.85 26.46
C ILE A 199 3.61 18.91 26.81
N GLU A 200 3.33 19.83 25.90
CA GLU A 200 2.30 20.86 26.07
C GLU A 200 1.42 20.95 24.84
N PHE A 201 0.12 20.84 25.04
CA PHE A 201 -0.93 21.14 24.05
C PHE A 201 -1.54 22.48 24.42
N LYS A 202 -1.62 23.42 23.46
CA LYS A 202 -2.18 24.74 23.65
C LYS A 202 -3.18 25.07 22.56
N ASN A 203 -4.47 25.16 22.92
CA ASN A 203 -5.63 25.49 22.07
C ASN A 203 -5.65 24.66 20.78
N VAL A 204 -5.43 23.34 20.90
CA VAL A 204 -5.29 22.47 19.74
C VAL A 204 -6.64 22.04 19.21
N ASN A 205 -6.89 22.37 17.93
CA ASN A 205 -7.96 21.86 17.12
C ASN A 205 -7.41 20.99 15.99
N PHE A 206 -8.03 19.82 15.78
CA PHE A 206 -7.54 18.87 14.77
C PHE A 206 -8.66 18.19 14.00
N LYS A 207 -8.47 18.06 12.69
CA LYS A 207 -9.26 17.23 11.76
C LYS A 207 -8.34 16.60 10.70
N TYR A 208 -8.67 15.39 10.27
CA TYR A 208 -7.84 14.63 9.31
C TYR A 208 -7.84 15.20 7.90
N SER A 209 -8.91 15.85 7.48
CA SER A 209 -9.03 16.47 6.17
C SER A 209 -9.42 17.94 6.30
N ALA A 210 -8.80 18.79 5.51
CA ALA A 210 -9.20 20.21 5.44
C ALA A 210 -10.67 20.37 5.03
N ALA A 211 -11.20 19.44 4.21
CA ALA A 211 -12.59 19.42 3.77
C ALA A 211 -13.59 18.92 4.84
N ALA A 212 -13.12 18.34 5.96
CA ALA A 212 -14.01 17.86 7.01
C ALA A 212 -14.68 19.04 7.71
N GLU A 213 -16.01 18.97 7.88
CA GLU A 213 -16.80 20.02 8.54
C GLU A 213 -16.53 20.09 10.05
N LYS A 214 -16.23 18.95 10.68
CA LYS A 214 -16.11 18.86 12.14
C LYS A 214 -14.69 18.53 12.56
N TYR A 215 -14.22 19.20 13.62
CA TYR A 215 -13.00 18.84 14.31
C TYR A 215 -13.16 17.51 15.07
N VAL A 216 -12.14 16.66 14.99
CA VAL A 216 -12.02 15.42 15.78
C VAL A 216 -11.54 15.75 17.19
N LEU A 217 -10.65 16.73 17.33
CA LEU A 217 -10.20 17.28 18.61
C LEU A 217 -10.52 18.77 18.65
N LYS A 218 -11.02 19.25 19.80
CA LYS A 218 -11.48 20.63 19.98
C LYS A 218 -10.92 21.19 21.26
N ASP A 219 -10.24 22.33 21.16
CA ASP A 219 -9.70 23.12 22.27
C ASP A 219 -8.94 22.26 23.30
N ILE A 220 -8.02 21.44 22.82
CA ILE A 220 -7.23 20.56 23.67
C ILE A 220 -6.13 21.38 24.36
N ASN A 221 -6.18 21.41 25.68
CA ASN A 221 -5.24 22.15 26.54
C ASN A 221 -4.79 21.27 27.69
N PHE A 222 -3.51 20.88 27.73
CA PHE A 222 -2.90 20.17 28.87
C PHE A 222 -1.37 20.23 28.82
N LYS A 223 -0.76 19.88 29.96
CA LYS A 223 0.69 19.79 30.10
C LYS A 223 1.09 18.55 30.90
N VAL A 224 2.12 17.84 30.43
CA VAL A 224 2.73 16.66 31.07
C VAL A 224 4.19 16.97 31.32
N LYS A 225 4.65 16.82 32.55
CA LYS A 225 6.05 17.01 32.91
C LYS A 225 6.88 15.80 32.51
N GLU A 226 8.17 16.00 32.36
CA GLU A 226 9.11 14.89 32.12
C GLU A 226 9.03 13.86 33.24
N GLY A 227 8.96 12.58 32.85
CA GLY A 227 8.85 11.45 33.79
C GLY A 227 7.46 11.19 34.34
N GLU A 228 6.48 12.10 34.16
CA GLU A 228 5.10 11.86 34.56
C GLU A 228 4.45 10.75 33.70
N THR A 229 3.51 10.01 34.31
CA THR A 229 2.63 9.08 33.62
C THR A 229 1.28 9.74 33.41
N LEU A 230 0.87 9.90 32.14
CA LEU A 230 -0.44 10.40 31.73
C LEU A 230 -1.33 9.24 31.32
N GLY A 231 -2.47 9.07 31.97
CA GLY A 231 -3.55 8.18 31.52
C GLY A 231 -4.51 8.95 30.60
N ILE A 232 -4.98 8.33 29.54
CA ILE A 232 -6.02 8.89 28.67
C ILE A 232 -7.15 7.86 28.57
N ILE A 233 -8.36 8.25 28.98
CA ILE A 233 -9.56 7.42 28.96
C ILE A 233 -10.71 8.16 28.28
N GLY A 234 -11.64 7.42 27.74
CA GLY A 234 -12.84 7.94 27.10
C GLY A 234 -13.51 6.89 26.23
N THR A 235 -14.72 7.18 25.77
CA THR A 235 -15.50 6.28 24.93
C THR A 235 -14.82 6.01 23.58
N THR A 236 -15.23 4.95 22.89
CA THR A 236 -14.79 4.68 21.51
C THR A 236 -15.18 5.88 20.63
N GLY A 237 -14.24 6.34 19.80
CA GLY A 237 -14.47 7.51 18.94
C GLY A 237 -14.29 8.88 19.62
N SER A 238 -13.89 8.94 20.92
CA SER A 238 -13.65 10.22 21.61
C SER A 238 -12.42 10.98 21.13
N GLY A 239 -11.55 10.40 20.27
CA GLY A 239 -10.37 11.05 19.72
C GLY A 239 -9.03 10.68 20.37
N LYS A 240 -8.99 9.65 21.24
CA LYS A 240 -7.76 9.22 21.96
C LYS A 240 -6.57 8.95 21.02
N THR A 241 -6.77 8.08 20.04
CA THR A 241 -5.72 7.74 19.06
C THR A 241 -5.33 8.95 18.22
N SER A 242 -6.28 9.83 17.88
CA SER A 242 -5.97 11.09 17.18
C SER A 242 -5.07 12.00 18.02
N LEU A 243 -5.35 12.12 19.33
CA LEU A 243 -4.58 12.95 20.25
C LEU A 243 -3.13 12.48 20.35
N ILE A 244 -2.89 11.18 20.54
CA ILE A 244 -1.54 10.65 20.69
C ILE A 244 -0.75 10.67 19.39
N ASN A 245 -1.40 10.59 18.23
CA ASN A 245 -0.75 10.65 16.92
C ASN A 245 -0.18 12.04 16.58
N LEU A 246 -0.65 13.09 17.25
CA LEU A 246 -0.11 14.45 17.11
C LEU A 246 1.25 14.60 17.80
N ILE A 247 1.56 13.81 18.83
CA ILE A 247 2.80 13.93 19.62
C ILE A 247 4.04 13.57 18.77
N PRO A 248 4.09 12.42 18.04
CA PRO A 248 5.18 12.09 17.13
C PRO A 248 5.06 12.82 15.78
N ARG A 249 4.16 13.81 15.67
CA ARG A 249 3.89 14.55 14.43
C ARG A 249 3.60 13.63 13.26
N LEU A 250 2.68 12.63 13.45
CA LEU A 250 2.12 11.87 12.33
C LEU A 250 1.12 12.70 11.54
N TYR A 251 0.57 13.72 12.18
CA TYR A 251 -0.31 14.75 11.60
C TYR A 251 0.05 16.11 12.19
N ASP A 252 -0.13 17.17 11.42
CA ASP A 252 -0.04 18.54 11.91
C ASP A 252 -1.40 19.05 12.41
N VAL A 253 -1.38 19.82 13.49
CA VAL A 253 -2.59 20.46 14.01
C VAL A 253 -3.09 21.53 13.05
N ASN A 254 -4.43 21.71 12.97
CA ASN A 254 -5.05 22.75 12.17
C ASN A 254 -4.98 24.11 12.86
N GLU A 255 -5.16 24.12 14.20
CA GLU A 255 -5.08 25.33 15.01
C GLU A 255 -4.38 24.99 16.34
N GLY A 256 -3.80 25.99 16.98
CA GLY A 256 -3.05 25.81 18.21
C GLY A 256 -1.62 25.28 18.01
N THR A 257 -1.02 24.78 19.07
CA THR A 257 0.37 24.30 19.05
C THR A 257 0.56 23.08 19.94
N VAL A 258 1.38 22.13 19.48
CA VAL A 258 1.94 21.05 20.30
C VAL A 258 3.42 21.35 20.49
N LYS A 259 3.88 21.34 21.74
CA LYS A 259 5.29 21.62 22.07
C LYS A 259 5.90 20.46 22.85
N ILE A 260 7.19 20.21 22.58
CA ILE A 260 8.02 19.29 23.36
C ILE A 260 9.26 20.08 23.80
N GLY A 261 9.54 20.08 25.10
CA GLY A 261 10.63 20.87 25.67
C GLY A 261 10.47 22.38 25.47
N GLY A 262 9.22 22.88 25.35
CA GLY A 262 8.91 24.27 25.07
C GLY A 262 9.01 24.68 23.61
N ILE A 263 9.47 23.78 22.70
CA ILE A 263 9.61 24.05 21.27
C ILE A 263 8.41 23.44 20.52
N ASN A 264 7.85 24.19 19.55
CA ASN A 264 6.79 23.67 18.71
C ASN A 264 7.32 22.50 17.87
N ILE A 265 6.60 21.38 17.85
CA ILE A 265 7.03 20.17 17.10
C ILE A 265 7.18 20.43 15.59
N LYS A 266 6.51 21.45 15.03
CA LYS A 266 6.67 21.87 13.63
C LYS A 266 8.05 22.47 13.34
N GLU A 267 8.74 22.96 14.36
CA GLU A 267 10.07 23.56 14.26
C GLU A 267 11.20 22.56 14.53
N LEU A 268 10.87 21.34 14.92
CA LEU A 268 11.83 20.27 15.19
C LEU A 268 12.10 19.45 13.92
N LYS A 269 13.30 18.86 13.85
CA LYS A 269 13.58 17.84 12.84
C LYS A 269 12.80 16.57 13.15
N ILE A 270 12.08 16.05 12.16
CA ILE A 270 11.13 14.93 12.32
C ILE A 270 11.85 13.68 12.83
N ASP A 271 13.01 13.38 12.28
CA ASP A 271 13.78 12.18 12.66
C ASP A 271 14.22 12.26 14.13
N ASP A 272 14.73 13.41 14.56
CA ASP A 272 15.20 13.60 15.93
C ASP A 272 14.04 13.57 16.93
N LEU A 273 12.90 14.18 16.56
CA LEU A 273 11.67 14.10 17.34
C LEU A 273 11.23 12.64 17.53
N ARG A 274 11.13 11.88 16.43
CA ARG A 274 10.66 10.48 16.45
C ARG A 274 11.65 9.51 17.08
N GLN A 275 12.94 9.83 17.11
CA GLN A 275 13.93 9.05 17.87
C GLN A 275 13.69 9.11 19.37
N GLN A 276 13.22 10.24 19.89
CA GLN A 276 12.94 10.43 21.31
C GLN A 276 11.58 9.87 21.74
N ILE A 277 10.68 9.63 20.77
CA ILE A 277 9.32 9.15 21.00
C ILE A 277 9.20 7.74 20.45
N ARG A 278 8.64 6.83 21.22
CA ARG A 278 8.25 5.50 20.72
C ARG A 278 6.78 5.26 21.02
N VAL A 279 6.11 4.66 20.06
CA VAL A 279 4.69 4.35 20.14
C VAL A 279 4.51 2.86 19.99
N ALA A 280 3.86 2.24 20.96
CA ALA A 280 3.29 0.92 20.80
C ALA A 280 1.82 1.09 20.39
N LEU A 281 1.51 0.73 19.14
CA LEU A 281 0.21 0.95 18.52
C LEU A 281 -0.79 -0.13 18.93
N GLN A 282 -2.08 0.21 18.87
CA GLN A 282 -3.18 -0.73 19.05
C GLN A 282 -3.14 -1.86 18.01
N GLU A 283 -2.76 -1.57 16.77
CA GLU A 283 -2.58 -2.57 15.73
C GLU A 283 -1.22 -3.28 15.89
N LEU A 284 -1.26 -4.55 16.24
CA LEU A 284 -0.09 -5.37 16.56
C LEU A 284 0.56 -5.93 15.30
N ILE A 285 1.36 -5.11 14.62
CA ILE A 285 2.07 -5.52 13.41
C ILE A 285 3.49 -5.98 13.75
N LEU A 286 3.75 -7.27 13.49
CA LEU A 286 5.09 -7.83 13.42
C LEU A 286 5.46 -8.07 11.94
N PHE A 287 6.67 -7.68 11.58
CA PHE A 287 7.20 -7.88 10.23
C PHE A 287 7.74 -9.31 10.06
N THR A 288 7.59 -9.85 8.86
CA THR A 288 8.14 -11.16 8.50
C THR A 288 9.66 -11.16 8.63
N GLY A 289 10.22 -12.19 9.23
CA GLY A 289 11.64 -12.32 9.54
C GLY A 289 11.84 -13.13 10.82
N ASP A 290 12.53 -12.58 11.80
CA ASP A 290 12.69 -13.14 13.14
C ASP A 290 12.36 -12.10 14.23
N ILE A 291 12.38 -12.52 15.49
CA ILE A 291 12.12 -11.64 16.64
C ILE A 291 13.21 -10.55 16.72
N GLN A 292 14.47 -10.91 16.53
CA GLN A 292 15.60 -9.98 16.56
C GLN A 292 15.42 -8.88 15.50
N TYR A 293 15.02 -9.24 14.27
CA TYR A 293 14.74 -8.30 13.19
C TYR A 293 13.65 -7.29 13.61
N ASN A 294 12.57 -7.77 14.24
CA ASN A 294 11.51 -6.91 14.73
C ASN A 294 11.96 -5.96 15.84
N LEU A 295 12.82 -6.41 16.76
CA LEU A 295 13.36 -5.56 17.82
C LEU A 295 14.31 -4.48 17.30
N LYS A 296 15.06 -4.78 16.23
CA LYS A 296 15.96 -3.82 15.57
C LYS A 296 15.25 -2.60 14.97
N TYR A 297 13.95 -2.67 14.71
CA TYR A 297 13.18 -1.46 14.35
C TYR A 297 13.12 -0.42 15.49
N GLY A 298 13.15 -0.88 16.75
CA GLY A 298 13.23 0.02 17.89
C GLY A 298 14.65 0.59 18.11
N LYS A 299 15.67 -0.24 17.89
CA LYS A 299 17.09 0.14 18.00
C LYS A 299 17.93 -0.68 17.01
N PRO A 300 18.37 -0.11 15.86
CA PRO A 300 19.07 -0.84 14.80
C PRO A 300 20.32 -1.60 15.26
N ASN A 301 21.09 -1.00 16.15
CA ASN A 301 22.34 -1.55 16.67
C ASN A 301 22.17 -2.16 18.07
N ALA A 302 20.99 -2.72 18.39
CA ALA A 302 20.75 -3.37 19.66
C ALA A 302 21.60 -4.63 19.81
N THR A 303 22.24 -4.80 20.98
CA THR A 303 22.92 -6.05 21.33
C THR A 303 21.91 -7.13 21.76
N ILE A 304 22.35 -8.38 21.80
CA ILE A 304 21.54 -9.51 22.24
C ILE A 304 21.06 -9.30 23.69
N GLU A 305 21.93 -8.75 24.54
CA GLU A 305 21.62 -8.46 25.93
C GLU A 305 20.54 -7.38 26.05
N GLU A 306 20.61 -6.33 25.24
CA GLU A 306 19.60 -5.27 25.19
C GLU A 306 18.25 -5.80 24.68
N MET A 307 18.27 -6.70 23.70
CA MET A 307 17.06 -7.35 23.19
C MET A 307 16.42 -8.25 24.26
N LYS A 308 17.25 -8.99 24.99
CA LYS A 308 16.79 -9.83 26.10
C LYS A 308 16.20 -8.96 27.22
N ASP A 309 16.90 -7.91 27.65
CA ASP A 309 16.43 -6.95 28.67
C ASP A 309 15.05 -6.35 28.28
N ALA A 310 14.90 -5.90 27.02
CA ALA A 310 13.63 -5.38 26.54
C ALA A 310 12.51 -6.44 26.55
N CYS A 311 12.83 -7.70 26.20
CA CYS A 311 11.90 -8.81 26.28
C CYS A 311 11.53 -9.16 27.74
N GLU A 312 12.45 -9.07 28.67
CA GLU A 312 12.20 -9.28 30.09
C GLU A 312 11.27 -8.19 30.64
N GLN A 313 11.55 -6.93 30.34
CA GLN A 313 10.74 -5.79 30.77
C GLN A 313 9.31 -5.85 30.23
N SER A 314 9.13 -6.29 28.99
CA SER A 314 7.80 -6.48 28.37
C SER A 314 7.14 -7.82 28.73
N CYS A 315 7.75 -8.65 29.56
CA CYS A 315 7.36 -10.03 29.85
C CYS A 315 7.33 -10.94 28.61
N ALA A 316 7.98 -10.55 27.51
CA ALA A 316 8.08 -11.38 26.31
C ALA A 316 9.07 -12.52 26.47
N TRP A 317 10.10 -12.36 27.31
CA TRP A 317 11.15 -13.36 27.51
C TRP A 317 10.60 -14.69 28.02
N GLU A 318 9.53 -14.67 28.81
CA GLU A 318 8.88 -15.87 29.35
C GLU A 318 8.53 -16.89 28.26
N PHE A 319 8.08 -16.45 27.08
CA PHE A 319 7.78 -17.36 25.98
C PHE A 319 8.92 -17.41 24.94
N VAL A 320 9.66 -16.31 24.73
CA VAL A 320 10.78 -16.28 23.78
C VAL A 320 11.85 -17.29 24.15
N ASP A 321 12.18 -17.42 25.43
CA ASP A 321 13.17 -18.39 25.93
C ASP A 321 12.77 -19.86 25.69
N THR A 322 11.47 -20.15 25.61
CA THR A 322 10.95 -21.49 25.32
C THR A 322 10.99 -21.85 23.83
N LEU A 323 11.21 -20.89 22.95
CA LEU A 323 11.28 -21.14 21.52
C LEU A 323 12.64 -21.77 21.13
N PRO A 324 12.69 -22.75 20.21
CA PRO A 324 13.93 -23.45 19.85
C PRO A 324 15.06 -22.53 19.39
N LYS A 325 14.73 -21.40 18.74
CA LYS A 325 15.69 -20.41 18.24
C LYS A 325 15.67 -19.09 19.00
N ARG A 326 14.93 -19.00 20.10
CA ARG A 326 14.81 -17.79 20.94
C ARG A 326 14.59 -16.53 20.08
N LEU A 327 15.50 -15.54 20.14
CA LEU A 327 15.43 -14.29 19.38
C LEU A 327 15.48 -14.48 17.86
N GLU A 328 16.05 -15.57 17.37
CA GLU A 328 16.08 -15.93 15.94
C GLU A 328 14.84 -16.74 15.52
N ALA A 329 13.85 -16.90 16.38
CA ALA A 329 12.63 -17.61 16.06
C ALA A 329 11.87 -16.87 14.95
N PRO A 330 11.38 -17.60 13.92
CA PRO A 330 10.74 -17.00 12.76
C PRO A 330 9.43 -16.30 13.13
N VAL A 331 9.22 -15.14 12.51
CA VAL A 331 7.98 -14.37 12.56
C VAL A 331 7.31 -14.46 11.20
N GLU A 332 6.17 -15.12 11.11
CA GLU A 332 5.38 -15.20 9.90
C GLU A 332 4.68 -13.87 9.60
N GLN A 333 4.10 -13.75 8.40
CA GLN A 333 3.39 -12.55 7.96
C GLN A 333 2.39 -12.09 9.01
N ARG A 334 2.54 -10.83 9.49
CA ARG A 334 1.76 -10.22 10.58
C ARG A 334 1.82 -11.01 11.90
N GLY A 335 2.88 -11.80 12.11
CA GLY A 335 3.06 -12.59 13.33
C GLY A 335 1.96 -13.64 13.56
N ARG A 336 1.45 -14.29 12.50
CA ARG A 336 0.34 -15.27 12.61
C ARG A 336 0.65 -16.45 13.51
N ASN A 337 1.93 -16.77 13.67
CA ASN A 337 2.42 -17.84 14.55
C ASN A 337 2.50 -17.45 16.04
N PHE A 338 2.12 -16.22 16.40
CA PHE A 338 2.08 -15.75 17.79
C PHE A 338 0.65 -15.43 18.23
N SER A 339 0.34 -15.67 19.49
CA SER A 339 -0.93 -15.26 20.11
C SER A 339 -1.02 -13.72 20.22
N GLY A 340 -2.23 -13.18 20.46
CA GLY A 340 -2.43 -11.73 20.63
C GLY A 340 -1.56 -11.15 21.75
N GLY A 341 -1.53 -11.78 22.93
CA GLY A 341 -0.70 -11.33 24.05
C GLY A 341 0.81 -11.47 23.80
N GLN A 342 1.26 -12.48 23.04
CA GLN A 342 2.66 -12.60 22.63
C GLN A 342 3.06 -11.47 21.67
N LYS A 343 2.20 -11.15 20.68
CA LYS A 343 2.43 -10.02 19.76
C LYS A 343 2.50 -8.70 20.53
N GLN A 344 1.61 -8.46 21.48
CA GLN A 344 1.63 -7.25 22.31
C GLN A 344 2.94 -7.10 23.05
N ARG A 345 3.39 -8.16 23.72
CA ARG A 345 4.66 -8.14 24.47
C ARG A 345 5.86 -7.91 23.55
N LEU A 346 5.89 -8.48 22.32
CA LEU A 346 6.95 -8.20 21.35
C LEU A 346 6.89 -6.77 20.79
N CYS A 347 5.69 -6.26 20.49
CA CYS A 347 5.52 -4.87 20.06
C CYS A 347 5.95 -3.88 21.15
N LEU A 348 5.65 -4.19 22.41
CA LEU A 348 6.11 -3.41 23.55
C LEU A 348 7.64 -3.49 23.69
N ALA A 349 8.25 -4.69 23.64
CA ALA A 349 9.71 -4.85 23.64
C ALA A 349 10.37 -3.99 22.57
N ARG A 350 9.84 -3.99 21.35
CA ARG A 350 10.30 -3.14 20.25
C ARG A 350 10.21 -1.65 20.57
N ALA A 351 9.17 -1.20 21.27
CA ALA A 351 9.02 0.20 21.62
C ALA A 351 9.98 0.65 22.72
N ILE A 352 10.30 -0.23 23.69
CA ILE A 352 11.12 0.14 24.85
C ILE A 352 12.61 -0.08 24.68
N ILE A 353 13.05 -0.91 23.73
CA ILE A 353 14.47 -1.27 23.53
C ILE A 353 15.38 -0.05 23.30
N GLY A 354 14.84 1.02 22.70
CA GLY A 354 15.54 2.26 22.46
C GLY A 354 15.60 3.19 23.67
N LYS A 355 15.02 2.83 24.82
CA LYS A 355 14.92 3.66 26.04
C LYS A 355 14.44 5.09 25.71
N PRO A 356 13.25 5.27 25.12
CA PRO A 356 12.77 6.56 24.64
C PRO A 356 12.57 7.55 25.80
N LYS A 357 12.57 8.84 25.48
CA LYS A 357 12.22 9.91 26.43
C LYS A 357 10.71 10.01 26.63
N ILE A 358 9.93 9.70 25.60
CA ILE A 358 8.47 9.66 25.62
C ILE A 358 8.02 8.31 25.08
N LEU A 359 7.26 7.56 25.88
CA LEU A 359 6.69 6.27 25.52
C LEU A 359 5.16 6.39 25.46
N ILE A 360 4.58 6.08 24.32
CA ILE A 360 3.14 6.09 24.10
C ILE A 360 2.65 4.64 23.96
N LEU A 361 1.67 4.28 24.76
CA LEU A 361 1.05 2.95 24.78
C LEU A 361 -0.43 3.11 24.41
N ASP A 362 -0.80 2.77 23.17
CA ASP A 362 -2.18 2.87 22.66
C ASP A 362 -2.89 1.52 22.81
N ASP A 363 -3.61 1.36 23.90
CA ASP A 363 -4.42 0.18 24.26
C ASP A 363 -3.63 -1.15 24.20
N VAL A 364 -2.30 -1.06 24.43
CA VAL A 364 -1.34 -2.17 24.21
C VAL A 364 -1.50 -3.26 25.26
N THR A 365 -2.16 -3.00 26.38
CA THR A 365 -2.30 -3.96 27.47
C THR A 365 -3.64 -4.70 27.47
N CYS A 366 -4.54 -4.37 26.51
CA CYS A 366 -5.91 -4.90 26.50
C CYS A 366 -6.03 -6.42 26.31
N ALA A 367 -5.06 -7.07 25.63
CA ALA A 367 -5.02 -8.52 25.46
C ALA A 367 -4.07 -9.23 26.43
N LEU A 368 -3.52 -8.51 27.42
CA LEU A 368 -2.76 -9.08 28.53
C LEU A 368 -3.73 -9.43 29.66
N ASP A 369 -3.42 -10.51 30.36
CA ASP A 369 -4.06 -10.78 31.65
C ASP A 369 -3.61 -9.75 32.70
N MET A 370 -4.41 -9.57 33.75
CA MET A 370 -4.19 -8.54 34.77
C MET A 370 -2.85 -8.67 35.49
N ILE A 371 -2.35 -9.91 35.67
CA ILE A 371 -1.08 -10.16 36.37
C ILE A 371 0.08 -9.71 35.51
N THR A 372 0.10 -10.09 34.24
CA THR A 372 1.12 -9.70 33.27
C THR A 372 1.10 -8.18 33.03
N GLU A 373 -0.07 -7.56 32.91
CA GLU A 373 -0.20 -6.10 32.77
C GLU A 373 0.43 -5.36 33.95
N LYS A 374 0.10 -5.78 35.17
CA LYS A 374 0.67 -5.18 36.42
C LYS A 374 2.18 -5.33 36.45
N LYS A 375 2.72 -6.50 36.09
CA LYS A 375 4.15 -6.78 36.04
C LYS A 375 4.85 -5.88 35.01
N VAL A 376 4.28 -5.75 33.81
CA VAL A 376 4.79 -4.84 32.77
C VAL A 376 4.83 -3.39 33.26
N GLN A 377 3.76 -2.90 33.87
CA GLN A 377 3.73 -1.53 34.42
C GLN A 377 4.78 -1.30 35.50
N GLN A 378 4.99 -2.26 36.40
CA GLN A 378 6.02 -2.21 37.42
C GLN A 378 7.42 -2.18 36.79
N ASN A 379 7.69 -3.06 35.84
CA ASN A 379 8.96 -3.12 35.11
C ASN A 379 9.25 -1.79 34.40
N LEU A 380 8.28 -1.22 33.69
CA LEU A 380 8.41 0.07 33.02
C LEU A 380 8.65 1.24 33.97
N LYS A 381 8.06 1.20 35.18
CA LYS A 381 8.29 2.22 36.22
C LYS A 381 9.69 2.14 36.78
N GLN A 382 10.22 0.93 36.99
CA GLN A 382 11.55 0.70 37.57
C GLN A 382 12.66 0.93 36.56
N SER A 383 12.53 0.41 35.32
CA SER A 383 13.58 0.46 34.31
C SER A 383 13.69 1.82 33.61
N MET A 384 12.59 2.57 33.53
CA MET A 384 12.51 3.86 32.82
C MET A 384 11.85 4.96 33.69
N PRO A 385 12.42 5.32 34.84
CA PRO A 385 11.80 6.30 35.75
C PRO A 385 11.73 7.72 35.19
N LYS A 386 12.66 8.08 34.28
CA LYS A 386 12.70 9.41 33.64
C LYS A 386 11.90 9.51 32.32
N THR A 387 11.40 8.40 31.81
CA THR A 387 10.60 8.37 30.58
C THR A 387 9.18 8.85 30.87
N THR A 388 8.72 9.87 30.15
CA THR A 388 7.32 10.29 30.15
C THR A 388 6.47 9.22 29.50
N LYS A 389 5.45 8.73 30.20
CA LYS A 389 4.60 7.66 29.73
C LYS A 389 3.20 8.16 29.46
N ILE A 390 2.66 7.84 28.27
CA ILE A 390 1.29 8.16 27.89
C ILE A 390 0.58 6.83 27.66
N ILE A 391 -0.38 6.53 28.52
CA ILE A 391 -1.12 5.27 28.49
C ILE A 391 -2.55 5.56 28.07
N VAL A 392 -2.91 5.16 26.86
CA VAL A 392 -4.31 5.17 26.39
C VAL A 392 -4.90 3.83 26.74
N SER A 393 -6.02 3.84 27.45
CA SER A 393 -6.72 2.60 27.78
C SER A 393 -8.21 2.84 27.92
N GLN A 394 -8.98 1.78 27.62
CA GLN A 394 -10.40 1.71 27.96
C GLN A 394 -10.61 1.14 29.37
N ARG A 395 -9.58 0.54 30.00
CA ARG A 395 -9.62 -0.02 31.33
C ARG A 395 -9.08 0.96 32.36
N VAL A 396 -9.88 1.21 33.40
CA VAL A 396 -9.45 2.06 34.52
C VAL A 396 -8.24 1.45 35.23
N SER A 397 -8.18 0.12 35.36
CA SER A 397 -7.07 -0.59 36.02
C SER A 397 -5.70 -0.26 35.43
N SER A 398 -5.63 0.03 34.11
CA SER A 398 -4.38 0.33 33.43
C SER A 398 -3.84 1.74 33.74
N ILE A 399 -4.70 2.67 34.15
CA ILE A 399 -4.37 4.10 34.34
C ILE A 399 -4.59 4.60 35.76
N VAL A 400 -5.12 3.77 36.65
CA VAL A 400 -5.47 4.16 38.04
C VAL A 400 -4.27 4.73 38.83
N ASN A 401 -3.05 4.27 38.51
CA ASN A 401 -1.81 4.74 39.12
C ASN A 401 -1.08 5.82 38.31
N ALA A 402 -1.70 6.40 37.30
CA ALA A 402 -1.14 7.50 36.54
C ALA A 402 -1.09 8.78 37.41
N ASP A 403 -0.04 9.58 37.21
CA ASP A 403 0.11 10.87 37.91
C ASP A 403 -1.00 11.85 37.54
N LYS A 404 -1.49 11.73 36.30
CA LYS A 404 -2.55 12.56 35.72
C LYS A 404 -3.40 11.71 34.76
N ILE A 405 -4.71 11.88 34.82
CA ILE A 405 -5.65 11.24 33.89
C ILE A 405 -6.42 12.31 33.14
N ILE A 406 -6.53 12.16 31.84
CA ILE A 406 -7.41 12.94 30.96
C ILE A 406 -8.62 12.08 30.62
N VAL A 407 -9.81 12.63 30.88
CA VAL A 407 -11.09 12.08 30.43
C VAL A 407 -11.47 12.78 29.13
N LEU A 408 -11.42 12.07 28.01
CA LEU A 408 -11.72 12.61 26.69
C LEU A 408 -13.15 12.23 26.29
N ASP A 409 -13.97 13.21 25.97
CA ASP A 409 -15.33 13.00 25.47
C ASP A 409 -15.60 13.87 24.21
N LYS A 410 -16.11 13.23 23.16
CA LYS A 410 -16.51 13.87 21.89
C LYS A 410 -15.47 14.87 21.33
N GLY A 411 -14.20 14.52 21.48
CA GLY A 411 -13.08 15.32 20.98
C GLY A 411 -12.62 16.46 21.90
N SER A 412 -13.17 16.59 23.10
CA SER A 412 -12.78 17.62 24.07
C SER A 412 -12.38 16.99 25.40
N ILE A 413 -11.56 17.70 26.18
CA ILE A 413 -11.19 17.26 27.51
C ILE A 413 -12.35 17.59 28.48
N ASN A 414 -12.98 16.54 29.01
CA ASN A 414 -14.04 16.65 29.98
C ASN A 414 -13.52 16.82 31.42
N GLY A 415 -12.35 16.26 31.73
CA GLY A 415 -11.70 16.42 33.03
C GLY A 415 -10.23 16.01 33.00
N ILE A 416 -9.46 16.64 33.89
CA ILE A 416 -8.05 16.32 34.15
C ILE A 416 -7.85 16.24 35.66
N GLY A 417 -7.19 15.19 36.15
CA GLY A 417 -6.85 15.04 37.56
C GLY A 417 -6.29 13.67 37.86
N THR A 418 -6.08 13.38 39.13
CA THR A 418 -5.76 12.04 39.62
C THR A 418 -7.01 11.16 39.64
N HIS A 419 -6.84 9.84 39.77
CA HIS A 419 -7.97 8.90 39.91
C HIS A 419 -8.95 9.35 40.98
N ASN A 420 -8.47 9.66 42.18
CA ASN A 420 -9.31 10.04 43.31
C ASN A 420 -10.08 11.36 43.12
N GLU A 421 -9.45 12.33 42.47
CA GLU A 421 -10.10 13.60 42.12
C GLU A 421 -11.21 13.42 41.08
N LEU A 422 -10.94 12.60 40.05
CA LEU A 422 -11.89 12.36 38.95
C LEU A 422 -13.10 11.53 39.40
N VAL A 423 -12.89 10.53 40.26
CA VAL A 423 -14.00 9.76 40.83
C VAL A 423 -14.95 10.68 41.61
N LYS A 424 -14.43 11.69 42.32
CA LYS A 424 -15.23 12.62 43.10
C LYS A 424 -15.94 13.67 42.22
N ASN A 425 -15.22 14.23 41.25
CA ASN A 425 -15.61 15.47 40.59
C ASN A 425 -16.04 15.30 39.12
N ASN A 426 -15.87 14.11 38.51
CA ASN A 426 -16.18 13.88 37.11
C ASN A 426 -17.20 12.76 36.94
N THR A 427 -18.39 13.09 36.46
CA THR A 427 -19.50 12.13 36.30
C THR A 427 -19.16 11.04 35.27
N ILE A 428 -18.60 11.43 34.12
CA ILE A 428 -18.25 10.48 33.03
C ILE A 428 -17.20 9.46 33.54
N TYR A 429 -16.17 9.95 34.25
CA TYR A 429 -15.14 9.05 34.80
C TYR A 429 -15.72 8.11 35.84
N ARG A 430 -16.60 8.59 36.69
CA ARG A 430 -17.27 7.78 37.72
C ARG A 430 -18.12 6.69 37.09
N GLU A 431 -18.92 7.02 36.08
CA GLU A 431 -19.72 6.04 35.33
C GLU A 431 -18.85 4.94 34.70
N ILE A 432 -17.70 5.31 34.12
CA ILE A 432 -16.75 4.33 33.56
C ILE A 432 -16.22 3.41 34.68
N VAL A 433 -15.83 3.98 35.82
CA VAL A 433 -15.33 3.19 36.99
C VAL A 433 -16.41 2.24 37.50
N GLU A 434 -17.62 2.74 37.72
CA GLU A 434 -18.75 1.94 38.24
C GLU A 434 -19.13 0.81 37.28
N SER A 435 -19.16 1.08 35.98
CA SER A 435 -19.45 0.05 34.97
C SER A 435 -18.43 -1.09 34.98
N GLN A 436 -17.14 -0.78 35.23
CA GLN A 436 -16.07 -1.78 35.28
C GLN A 436 -15.95 -2.50 36.64
N MET A 437 -16.44 -1.87 37.71
CA MET A 437 -16.51 -2.55 39.04
C MET A 437 -17.69 -3.48 39.13
N ASN A 438 -18.86 -3.12 38.62
CA ASN A 438 -20.05 -3.95 38.62
C ASN A 438 -19.92 -5.23 37.77
N THR A 439 -19.10 -5.21 36.73
CA THR A 439 -18.79 -6.39 35.90
C THR A 439 -17.95 -7.44 36.70
N LYS A 440 -17.18 -7.02 37.72
CA LYS A 440 -16.41 -7.92 38.56
C LYS A 440 -17.24 -8.64 39.61
N GLY A 441 -18.41 -8.13 39.96
CA GLY A 441 -19.32 -8.76 40.94
C GLY A 441 -20.31 -9.77 40.32
N MET A 442 -20.25 -10.00 39.00
CA MET A 442 -21.05 -10.99 38.28
C MET A 442 -20.25 -12.24 37.84
N GLU A 443 -18.95 -12.28 38.08
CA GLU A 443 -18.06 -13.43 37.76
C GLU A 443 -17.64 -14.24 39.01
N ASP A 444 -18.12 -13.88 40.19
CA ASP A 444 -18.06 -14.68 41.41
C ASP A 444 -19.47 -15.29 41.69
#